data_a65525491592eb5dcfdd63960619cf2c
#
_entry.id   a65525491592eb5dcfdd63960619cf2c
#
_cell.length_a   1.000
_cell.length_b   1.000
_cell.length_c   1.000
_cell.angle_alpha   90.00
_cell.angle_beta   90.00
_cell.angle_gamma   90.00
#
_symmetry.space_group_name_H-M   'P 1'
#
loop_
_entity.id
_entity.type
_entity.pdbx_description
1 polymer ?
#
loop_
_entity_poly.entity_id
_entity_poly.type
_entity_poly.pdbx_seq_one_letter_code
_entity_poly.pdbx_strand_id
1 'polypeptide(L)'
;MFNANFRRTGFLTLLLCLTFSPALWAQTRPIAIIGGTLIDGTGRAAVEDAIVVFQSGRIQEVGKRGEVAIPRGAQMIDAKGKTILPGLIDGHCHYWEWMGELYLAYGVTTCPDINNSPTEWIIAQKEGIQKGKIRGPRLWISGHALDGPRPQGMPEQRWQRGSIIVRTEDEARKAVQEHVNKGMDGFKFFERLAPAVAKAATDEARKLGRPVIAHSTNIFDAVDAGYTSVEHSWAVMFTSIRDVKRRAEVDMDRMVGKVGTVEAHINMVPDQFDEIIKAMVAKDVHWSPAWATQFRALSPRAAEMKKRELATLKNPRLSYLPPYNLEAVEGYFAGFEKMTPERRESFDKAYKMVQDFARRYVAAGGKIHSGSDPGSLLPAYGVHAEFELAIDAGLSPLLAIQSASLNVAKAWGKDKDYGSVEKGKVADLVIVRGDVVNDISTTQNVDKVFMDGKPVDTSFHPSYRNPIPRTIADRFITALSQVSPASLVEGTAGQIKLGGANFRPTHQVLVDGKKVESLFVSGRELELKVPPLSAGTHKITVIDPGIPTSESAPIYLVVSFK
;
A
#
# COMPACT_ATOMS: atom_id res chain seq x y z
N MET A 1 -65.41 -51.02 53.47
CA MET A 1 -65.30 -49.49 53.51
C MET A 1 -64.00 -49.16 52.86
N PHE A 2 -64.09 -48.17 52.03
CA PHE A 2 -63.11 -47.43 51.24
C PHE A 2 -62.81 -47.90 49.80
N ASN A 3 -63.40 -47.16 48.90
CA ASN A 3 -63.15 -47.11 47.46
C ASN A 3 -61.78 -46.60 47.17
N ALA A 4 -61.10 -47.19 46.19
CA ALA A 4 -59.93 -46.59 45.52
C ALA A 4 -60.17 -46.49 44.01
N ASN A 5 -60.40 -45.29 43.52
CA ASN A 5 -60.48 -44.96 42.11
C ASN A 5 -59.10 -44.95 41.45
N PHE A 6 -58.91 -45.82 40.46
CA PHE A 6 -57.76 -45.79 39.56
C PHE A 6 -58.03 -44.81 38.42
N ARG A 7 -57.33 -43.67 38.39
CA ARG A 7 -57.25 -42.77 37.21
C ARG A 7 -56.14 -43.30 36.32
N ARG A 8 -56.45 -43.69 35.10
CA ARG A 8 -55.55 -43.96 34.00
C ARG A 8 -55.07 -42.65 33.45
N THR A 9 -53.79 -42.33 33.60
CA THR A 9 -53.08 -41.24 32.88
C THR A 9 -52.48 -41.81 31.59
N GLY A 10 -53.06 -41.41 30.44
CA GLY A 10 -52.52 -41.76 29.15
C GLY A 10 -51.27 -40.92 28.86
N PHE A 11 -50.10 -41.55 28.64
CA PHE A 11 -48.90 -40.93 28.13
C PHE A 11 -49.06 -40.75 26.62
N LEU A 12 -49.22 -39.46 26.18
CA LEU A 12 -49.14 -39.09 24.76
C LEU A 12 -47.67 -38.89 24.42
N THR A 13 -47.05 -39.85 23.73
CA THR A 13 -45.70 -39.76 23.21
C THR A 13 -45.74 -38.90 21.97
N LEU A 14 -45.32 -37.64 22.10
CA LEU A 14 -45.15 -36.71 20.97
C LEU A 14 -43.86 -37.07 20.23
N LEU A 15 -43.98 -37.73 19.09
CA LEU A 15 -42.87 -38.02 18.18
C LEU A 15 -42.50 -36.72 17.44
N LEU A 16 -41.45 -36.02 17.91
CA LEU A 16 -40.90 -34.85 17.26
C LEU A 16 -40.09 -35.34 16.05
N CYS A 17 -40.69 -35.35 14.85
CA CYS A 17 -39.99 -35.51 13.59
C CYS A 17 -39.17 -34.26 13.34
N LEU A 18 -37.88 -34.27 13.74
CA LEU A 18 -36.88 -33.30 13.28
C LEU A 18 -36.66 -33.54 11.77
N THR A 19 -37.40 -32.81 10.95
CA THR A 19 -37.08 -32.66 9.54
C THR A 19 -35.79 -31.87 9.45
N PHE A 20 -34.65 -32.57 9.32
CA PHE A 20 -33.44 -31.98 8.82
C PHE A 20 -33.73 -31.54 7.37
N SER A 21 -34.10 -30.27 7.18
CA SER A 21 -34.02 -29.64 5.89
C SER A 21 -32.51 -29.49 5.60
N PRO A 22 -31.92 -30.22 4.63
CA PRO A 22 -30.62 -29.85 4.16
C PRO A 22 -30.78 -28.45 3.59
N ALA A 23 -30.16 -27.47 4.23
CA ALA A 23 -29.98 -26.17 3.61
C ALA A 23 -29.31 -26.47 2.26
N LEU A 24 -30.10 -26.40 1.19
CA LEU A 24 -29.58 -26.40 -0.17
C LEU A 24 -28.70 -25.15 -0.27
N TRP A 25 -27.43 -25.33 -0.02
CA TRP A 25 -26.43 -24.36 -0.42
C TRP A 25 -26.59 -24.23 -1.93
N ALA A 26 -27.19 -23.15 -2.37
CA ALA A 26 -27.30 -22.86 -3.78
C ALA A 26 -25.86 -22.89 -4.32
N GLN A 27 -25.49 -24.00 -4.96
CA GLN A 27 -24.18 -24.13 -5.58
C GLN A 27 -24.08 -23.00 -6.60
N THR A 28 -23.16 -22.05 -6.35
CA THR A 28 -22.88 -20.99 -7.30
C THR A 28 -22.50 -21.64 -8.63
N ARG A 29 -23.00 -21.10 -9.74
CA ARG A 29 -22.70 -21.58 -11.08
C ARG A 29 -21.18 -21.57 -11.30
N PRO A 30 -20.54 -22.64 -11.78
CA PRO A 30 -19.13 -22.64 -12.12
C PRO A 30 -18.83 -21.57 -13.17
N ILE A 31 -17.63 -20.98 -13.11
CA ILE A 31 -17.11 -20.07 -14.12
C ILE A 31 -15.86 -20.69 -14.71
N ALA A 32 -15.73 -20.64 -16.04
CA ALA A 32 -14.57 -21.11 -16.79
C ALA A 32 -14.00 -19.98 -17.65
N ILE A 33 -12.78 -19.54 -17.34
CA ILE A 33 -12.00 -18.66 -18.22
C ILE A 33 -11.26 -19.53 -19.21
N ILE A 34 -11.34 -19.19 -20.52
CA ILE A 34 -10.82 -20.05 -21.58
C ILE A 34 -10.00 -19.26 -22.61
N GLY A 35 -8.96 -19.90 -23.16
CA GLY A 35 -8.28 -19.46 -24.38
C GLY A 35 -7.23 -18.37 -24.19
N GLY A 36 -6.95 -17.95 -22.95
CA GLY A 36 -5.90 -16.99 -22.64
C GLY A 36 -4.53 -17.62 -22.37
N THR A 37 -3.50 -16.79 -22.30
CA THR A 37 -2.19 -17.18 -21.78
C THR A 37 -2.20 -17.02 -20.26
N LEU A 38 -1.99 -18.10 -19.52
CA LEU A 38 -1.94 -18.07 -18.05
C LEU A 38 -0.51 -17.89 -17.56
N ILE A 39 -0.26 -16.85 -16.78
CA ILE A 39 0.90 -16.71 -15.90
C ILE A 39 0.41 -16.97 -14.48
N ASP A 40 0.71 -18.14 -13.93
CA ASP A 40 0.10 -18.63 -12.70
C ASP A 40 0.63 -18.00 -11.39
N GLY A 41 1.62 -17.11 -11.49
CA GLY A 41 2.25 -16.44 -10.34
C GLY A 41 3.32 -17.26 -9.62
N THR A 42 3.62 -18.48 -10.08
CA THR A 42 4.64 -19.34 -9.44
C THR A 42 6.04 -19.16 -10.00
N GLY A 43 6.20 -18.38 -11.08
CA GLY A 43 7.46 -18.24 -11.82
C GLY A 43 7.68 -19.34 -12.86
N ARG A 44 6.79 -20.33 -12.98
CA ARG A 44 6.81 -21.35 -14.03
C ARG A 44 6.46 -20.76 -15.41
N ALA A 45 6.79 -21.48 -16.47
CA ALA A 45 6.45 -21.10 -17.83
C ALA A 45 4.94 -20.83 -17.99
N ALA A 46 4.60 -19.82 -18.78
CA ALA A 46 3.23 -19.50 -19.09
C ALA A 46 2.53 -20.63 -19.84
N VAL A 47 1.23 -20.82 -19.59
CA VAL A 47 0.40 -21.84 -20.23
C VAL A 47 -0.47 -21.17 -21.29
N GLU A 48 -0.20 -21.47 -22.56
CA GLU A 48 -1.03 -20.99 -23.68
C GLU A 48 -2.34 -21.76 -23.77
N ASP A 49 -3.39 -21.10 -24.30
CA ASP A 49 -4.74 -21.65 -24.42
C ASP A 49 -5.23 -22.31 -23.12
N ALA A 50 -5.02 -21.61 -22.02
CA ALA A 50 -5.32 -22.08 -20.68
C ALA A 50 -6.84 -22.12 -20.42
N ILE A 51 -7.22 -23.02 -19.52
CA ILE A 51 -8.54 -23.08 -18.91
C ILE A 51 -8.37 -22.98 -17.39
N VAL A 52 -9.11 -22.02 -16.78
CA VAL A 52 -9.20 -21.87 -15.32
C VAL A 52 -10.66 -22.00 -14.93
N VAL A 53 -11.00 -23.03 -14.17
CA VAL A 53 -12.36 -23.27 -13.65
C VAL A 53 -12.39 -22.95 -12.16
N PHE A 54 -13.38 -22.14 -11.76
CA PHE A 54 -13.59 -21.83 -10.34
C PHE A 54 -15.08 -21.82 -9.98
N GLN A 55 -15.36 -22.11 -8.72
CA GLN A 55 -16.71 -22.20 -8.17
C GLN A 55 -16.66 -21.92 -6.67
N SER A 56 -17.68 -21.25 -6.13
CA SER A 56 -17.79 -20.98 -4.68
C SER A 56 -16.53 -20.30 -4.10
N GLY A 57 -15.93 -19.41 -4.89
CA GLY A 57 -14.76 -18.62 -4.45
C GLY A 57 -13.42 -19.32 -4.60
N ARG A 58 -13.38 -20.59 -5.07
CA ARG A 58 -12.13 -21.34 -5.17
C ARG A 58 -11.89 -21.92 -6.56
N ILE A 59 -10.61 -21.96 -6.93
CA ILE A 59 -10.14 -22.57 -8.17
C ILE A 59 -10.32 -24.10 -8.05
N GLN A 60 -11.03 -24.68 -9.01
CA GLN A 60 -11.32 -26.10 -9.07
C GLN A 60 -10.34 -26.85 -9.96
N GLU A 61 -10.08 -26.30 -11.16
CA GLU A 61 -9.18 -26.91 -12.14
C GLU A 61 -8.42 -25.81 -12.90
N VAL A 62 -7.18 -26.11 -13.25
CA VAL A 62 -6.29 -25.25 -14.06
C VAL A 62 -5.45 -26.13 -14.97
N GLY A 63 -5.32 -25.76 -16.23
CA GLY A 63 -4.44 -26.44 -17.18
C GLY A 63 -4.67 -25.95 -18.59
N LYS A 64 -4.11 -26.68 -19.56
CA LYS A 64 -4.25 -26.39 -20.98
C LYS A 64 -5.59 -26.92 -21.51
N ARG A 65 -6.09 -26.34 -22.59
CA ARG A 65 -7.25 -26.87 -23.31
C ARG A 65 -7.01 -28.33 -23.67
N GLY A 66 -8.00 -29.20 -23.39
CA GLY A 66 -7.92 -30.64 -23.55
C GLY A 66 -7.44 -31.40 -22.29
N GLU A 67 -6.80 -30.74 -21.34
CA GLU A 67 -6.39 -31.35 -20.07
C GLU A 67 -7.43 -31.09 -18.96
N VAL A 68 -8.21 -30.02 -19.08
CA VAL A 68 -9.19 -29.59 -18.08
C VAL A 68 -10.61 -29.81 -18.58
N ALA A 69 -11.40 -30.53 -17.81
CA ALA A 69 -12.82 -30.69 -18.05
C ALA A 69 -13.61 -29.46 -17.59
N ILE A 70 -14.40 -28.87 -18.48
CA ILE A 70 -15.27 -27.75 -18.14
C ILE A 70 -16.61 -28.32 -17.63
N PRO A 71 -17.05 -27.96 -16.41
CA PRO A 71 -18.32 -28.44 -15.86
C PRO A 71 -19.51 -28.03 -16.74
N ARG A 72 -20.48 -28.96 -16.90
CA ARG A 72 -21.70 -28.65 -17.63
C ARG A 72 -22.43 -27.47 -17.01
N GLY A 73 -22.82 -26.51 -17.85
CA GLY A 73 -23.52 -25.31 -17.39
C GLY A 73 -22.60 -24.23 -16.81
N ALA A 74 -21.27 -24.36 -16.91
CA ALA A 74 -20.35 -23.29 -16.53
C ALA A 74 -20.60 -22.02 -17.33
N GLN A 75 -20.45 -20.86 -16.70
CA GLN A 75 -20.38 -19.58 -17.37
C GLN A 75 -19.00 -19.46 -18.04
N MET A 76 -19.00 -19.31 -19.37
CA MET A 76 -17.76 -19.19 -20.13
C MET A 76 -17.32 -17.73 -20.22
N ILE A 77 -16.03 -17.49 -20.02
CA ILE A 77 -15.38 -16.19 -20.19
C ILE A 77 -14.25 -16.37 -21.21
N ASP A 78 -14.38 -15.72 -22.34
CA ASP A 78 -13.36 -15.75 -23.39
C ASP A 78 -12.19 -14.81 -23.04
N ALA A 79 -11.00 -15.38 -22.92
CA ALA A 79 -9.74 -14.70 -22.71
C ALA A 79 -8.77 -14.82 -23.90
N LYS A 80 -9.27 -15.23 -25.08
CA LYS A 80 -8.42 -15.35 -26.28
C LYS A 80 -7.69 -14.03 -26.58
N GLY A 81 -6.36 -14.09 -26.77
CA GLY A 81 -5.50 -12.92 -27.01
C GLY A 81 -5.28 -12.04 -25.76
N LYS A 82 -5.62 -12.56 -24.58
CA LYS A 82 -5.43 -11.90 -23.29
C LYS A 82 -4.54 -12.74 -22.38
N THR A 83 -4.01 -12.11 -21.33
CA THR A 83 -3.26 -12.82 -20.30
C THR A 83 -4.12 -12.94 -19.03
N ILE A 84 -4.07 -14.13 -18.42
CA ILE A 84 -4.72 -14.45 -17.14
C ILE A 84 -3.63 -14.43 -16.06
N LEU A 85 -3.83 -13.65 -15.02
CA LEU A 85 -2.92 -13.47 -13.90
C LEU A 85 -3.61 -13.82 -12.57
N PRO A 86 -2.89 -14.18 -11.51
CA PRO A 86 -3.43 -14.13 -10.17
C PRO A 86 -3.84 -12.70 -9.81
N GLY A 87 -4.75 -12.53 -8.88
CA GLY A 87 -5.01 -11.23 -8.28
C GLY A 87 -3.72 -10.63 -7.74
N LEU A 88 -3.39 -9.40 -8.18
CA LEU A 88 -2.16 -8.74 -7.79
C LEU A 88 -2.21 -8.34 -6.31
N ILE A 89 -1.05 -8.36 -5.65
CA ILE A 89 -0.88 -7.99 -4.24
C ILE A 89 0.15 -6.89 -4.15
N ASP A 90 -0.22 -5.72 -3.61
CA ASP A 90 0.70 -4.64 -3.31
C ASP A 90 1.36 -4.86 -1.96
N GLY A 91 2.54 -5.49 -1.93
CA GLY A 91 3.18 -5.99 -0.72
C GLY A 91 3.70 -4.93 0.26
N HIS A 92 3.79 -3.67 -0.17
CA HIS A 92 4.18 -2.52 0.65
C HIS A 92 3.22 -1.36 0.41
N CYS A 93 2.09 -1.42 1.09
CA CYS A 93 1.01 -0.45 0.92
C CYS A 93 0.88 0.45 2.16
N HIS A 94 0.50 1.68 1.90
CA HIS A 94 0.05 2.65 2.88
C HIS A 94 -1.40 3.00 2.57
N TYR A 95 -2.33 2.16 3.03
CA TYR A 95 -3.74 2.24 2.63
C TYR A 95 -4.42 3.50 3.19
N TRP A 96 -5.22 4.13 2.32
CA TRP A 96 -6.11 5.25 2.63
C TRP A 96 -7.49 4.98 2.07
N GLU A 97 -8.50 5.56 2.70
CA GLU A 97 -9.91 5.35 2.36
C GLU A 97 -10.29 5.68 0.91
N TRP A 98 -9.55 6.55 0.25
CA TRP A 98 -9.78 6.95 -1.14
C TRP A 98 -9.13 6.02 -2.17
N MET A 99 -8.30 5.08 -1.74
CA MET A 99 -7.54 4.22 -2.64
C MET A 99 -8.33 3.02 -3.19
N GLY A 100 -9.47 2.69 -2.57
CA GLY A 100 -10.15 1.41 -2.82
C GLY A 100 -10.43 1.11 -4.28
N GLU A 101 -11.02 2.07 -5.02
CA GLU A 101 -11.32 1.88 -6.46
C GLU A 101 -10.08 1.83 -7.33
N LEU A 102 -9.03 2.59 -6.98
CA LEU A 102 -7.77 2.55 -7.72
C LEU A 102 -7.16 1.15 -7.71
N TYR A 103 -7.10 0.51 -6.54
CA TYR A 103 -6.57 -0.85 -6.43
C TYR A 103 -7.35 -1.83 -7.28
N LEU A 104 -8.67 -1.79 -7.23
CA LEU A 104 -9.53 -2.69 -8.03
C LEU A 104 -9.39 -2.43 -9.53
N ALA A 105 -9.30 -1.17 -9.95
CA ALA A 105 -9.16 -0.80 -11.37
C ALA A 105 -7.84 -1.28 -11.97
N TYR A 106 -6.78 -1.34 -11.16
CA TYR A 106 -5.46 -1.84 -11.56
C TYR A 106 -5.25 -3.34 -11.26
N GLY A 107 -6.31 -4.08 -10.94
CA GLY A 107 -6.21 -5.54 -10.72
C GLY A 107 -5.55 -5.95 -9.40
N VAL A 108 -5.32 -5.00 -8.50
CA VAL A 108 -4.78 -5.29 -7.16
C VAL A 108 -5.93 -5.73 -6.26
N THR A 109 -5.96 -7.01 -5.94
CA THR A 109 -7.04 -7.63 -5.15
C THR A 109 -6.74 -7.67 -3.66
N THR A 110 -5.48 -7.51 -3.29
CA THR A 110 -5.04 -7.54 -1.89
C THR A 110 -3.99 -6.46 -1.63
N CYS A 111 -4.10 -5.81 -0.49
CA CYS A 111 -3.19 -4.76 -0.04
C CYS A 111 -2.82 -5.01 1.42
N PRO A 112 -1.64 -5.52 1.70
CA PRO A 112 -1.05 -5.49 3.03
C PRO A 112 -0.80 -4.05 3.49
N ASP A 113 -1.58 -3.55 4.48
CA ASP A 113 -1.37 -2.23 5.06
C ASP A 113 -0.30 -2.28 6.15
N ILE A 114 0.84 -1.64 5.88
CA ILE A 114 1.96 -1.48 6.80
C ILE A 114 2.24 -0.01 7.12
N ASN A 115 1.17 0.79 7.12
CA ASN A 115 1.22 2.26 7.16
C ASN A 115 1.29 2.85 8.57
N ASN A 116 1.51 2.10 9.63
CA ASN A 116 1.35 2.65 10.98
C ASN A 116 -0.05 3.27 11.18
N SER A 117 -1.07 2.58 10.66
CA SER A 117 -2.47 3.04 10.65
C SER A 117 -3.09 2.97 12.04
N PRO A 118 -3.99 3.91 12.41
CA PRO A 118 -4.78 3.78 13.63
C PRO A 118 -5.50 2.43 13.65
N THR A 119 -5.27 1.67 14.72
CA THR A 119 -5.67 0.26 14.81
C THR A 119 -7.17 0.05 14.58
N GLU A 120 -8.01 0.82 15.24
CA GLU A 120 -9.46 0.70 15.16
C GLU A 120 -9.99 1.07 13.76
N TRP A 121 -9.37 2.07 13.14
CA TRP A 121 -9.73 2.50 11.80
C TRP A 121 -9.42 1.43 10.76
N ILE A 122 -8.21 0.86 10.79
CA ILE A 122 -7.81 -0.14 9.77
C ILE A 122 -8.57 -1.46 9.94
N ILE A 123 -8.94 -1.82 11.17
CA ILE A 123 -9.84 -2.95 11.43
C ILE A 123 -11.21 -2.69 10.79
N ALA A 124 -11.78 -1.51 11.00
CA ALA A 124 -13.08 -1.14 10.44
C ALA A 124 -13.06 -1.12 8.90
N GLN A 125 -11.96 -0.65 8.28
CA GLN A 125 -11.76 -0.74 6.82
C GLN A 125 -11.76 -2.20 6.36
N LYS A 126 -10.93 -3.04 6.97
CA LYS A 126 -10.84 -4.48 6.66
C LYS A 126 -12.22 -5.16 6.75
N GLU A 127 -12.93 -4.97 7.86
CA GLU A 127 -14.26 -5.55 8.04
C GLU A 127 -15.29 -5.00 7.05
N GLY A 128 -15.27 -3.69 6.81
CA GLY A 128 -16.18 -3.04 5.87
C GLY A 128 -16.01 -3.59 4.45
N ILE A 129 -14.77 -3.83 4.01
CA ILE A 129 -14.46 -4.44 2.71
C ILE A 129 -14.94 -5.90 2.70
N GLN A 130 -14.63 -6.70 3.73
CA GLN A 130 -15.05 -8.09 3.83
C GLN A 130 -16.57 -8.26 3.79
N LYS A 131 -17.30 -7.33 4.40
CA LYS A 131 -18.77 -7.31 4.43
C LYS A 131 -19.38 -6.67 3.17
N GLY A 132 -18.56 -6.26 2.20
CA GLY A 132 -19.02 -5.58 0.96
C GLY A 132 -19.65 -4.21 1.18
N LYS A 133 -19.36 -3.56 2.31
CA LYS A 133 -19.85 -2.21 2.67
C LYS A 133 -18.88 -1.11 2.20
N ILE A 134 -17.64 -1.45 1.96
CA ILE A 134 -16.58 -0.58 1.45
C ILE A 134 -16.02 -1.24 0.18
N ARG A 135 -15.88 -0.46 -0.89
CA ARG A 135 -15.19 -0.90 -2.10
C ARG A 135 -13.68 -0.80 -1.89
N GLY A 136 -12.98 -1.89 -2.10
CA GLY A 136 -11.53 -1.91 -1.99
C GLY A 136 -10.95 -3.31 -2.07
N PRO A 137 -9.62 -3.43 -2.12
CA PRO A 137 -8.92 -4.71 -2.08
C PRO A 137 -9.05 -5.34 -0.69
N ARG A 138 -8.82 -6.65 -0.61
CA ARG A 138 -8.64 -7.34 0.68
C ARG A 138 -7.48 -6.69 1.44
N LEU A 139 -7.66 -6.42 2.73
CA LEU A 139 -6.60 -5.87 3.56
C LEU A 139 -6.02 -6.96 4.48
N TRP A 140 -4.70 -7.07 4.47
CA TRP A 140 -3.92 -7.67 5.56
C TRP A 140 -3.33 -6.52 6.36
N ILE A 141 -3.40 -6.54 7.67
CA ILE A 141 -3.17 -5.34 8.48
C ILE A 141 -2.10 -5.56 9.55
N SER A 142 -1.23 -4.56 9.73
CA SER A 142 -0.21 -4.52 10.78
C SER A 142 -0.55 -3.58 11.95
N GLY A 143 -1.46 -2.62 11.73
CA GLY A 143 -1.75 -1.60 12.75
C GLY A 143 -0.57 -0.66 13.00
N HIS A 144 -0.43 -0.20 14.25
CA HIS A 144 0.71 0.64 14.64
C HIS A 144 2.04 -0.12 14.54
N ALA A 145 3.04 0.53 13.97
CA ALA A 145 4.38 -0.04 13.89
C ALA A 145 5.06 -0.05 15.27
N LEU A 146 5.96 -1.02 15.49
CA LEU A 146 6.87 -0.99 16.63
C LEU A 146 8.18 -0.31 16.22
N ASP A 147 8.69 0.58 17.08
CA ASP A 147 9.96 1.26 16.86
C ASP A 147 10.72 1.41 18.19
N GLY A 148 12.02 1.64 18.09
CA GLY A 148 12.86 1.95 19.23
C GLY A 148 12.99 3.46 19.52
N PRO A 149 13.58 3.84 20.65
CA PRO A 149 13.86 5.22 20.97
C PRO A 149 14.84 5.82 19.95
N ARG A 150 14.58 7.07 19.55
CA ARG A 150 15.45 7.78 18.60
C ARG A 150 16.75 8.23 19.27
N PRO A 151 17.89 8.11 18.57
CA PRO A 151 19.13 8.74 18.99
C PRO A 151 18.98 10.25 19.19
N GLN A 152 19.74 10.80 20.12
CA GLN A 152 19.77 12.24 20.35
C GLN A 152 20.15 13.01 19.06
N GLY A 153 19.42 14.08 18.75
CA GLY A 153 19.63 14.90 17.56
C GLY A 153 18.99 14.35 16.27
N MET A 154 18.41 13.15 16.31
CA MET A 154 17.71 12.60 15.16
C MET A 154 16.25 13.09 15.12
N PRO A 155 15.80 13.75 14.03
CA PRO A 155 14.43 14.24 13.92
C PRO A 155 13.42 13.09 13.77
N GLU A 156 12.19 13.33 14.26
CA GLU A 156 11.10 12.40 13.99
C GLU A 156 10.69 12.47 12.53
N GLN A 157 10.69 11.33 11.87
CA GLN A 157 10.16 11.23 10.52
C GLN A 157 8.64 11.11 10.54
N ARG A 158 7.98 11.65 9.52
CA ARG A 158 6.50 11.66 9.44
C ARG A 158 5.90 10.25 9.51
N TRP A 159 6.55 9.25 8.92
CA TRP A 159 6.10 7.86 8.92
C TRP A 159 6.25 7.15 10.26
N GLN A 160 7.10 7.65 11.17
CA GLN A 160 7.30 7.10 12.51
C GLN A 160 6.26 7.58 13.53
N ARG A 161 5.49 8.62 13.19
CA ARG A 161 4.49 9.18 14.10
C ARG A 161 3.41 8.15 14.39
N GLY A 162 3.08 8.01 15.66
CA GLY A 162 2.10 7.04 16.13
C GLY A 162 2.68 5.63 16.35
N SER A 163 3.99 5.41 16.10
CA SER A 163 4.62 4.13 16.43
C SER A 163 4.63 3.87 17.92
N ILE A 164 4.53 2.60 18.27
CA ILE A 164 4.68 2.14 19.66
C ILE A 164 6.17 2.03 19.93
N ILE A 165 6.66 2.87 20.83
CA ILE A 165 8.07 2.86 21.21
C ILE A 165 8.29 1.82 22.31
N VAL A 166 9.08 0.79 22.00
CA VAL A 166 9.45 -0.28 22.92
C VAL A 166 10.96 -0.21 23.24
N ARG A 167 11.29 -0.35 24.52
CA ARG A 167 12.67 -0.20 25.03
C ARG A 167 13.23 -1.49 25.56
N THR A 168 12.35 -2.40 26.00
CA THR A 168 12.74 -3.66 26.61
C THR A 168 12.12 -4.83 25.85
N GLU A 169 12.70 -6.00 26.02
CA GLU A 169 12.18 -7.24 25.43
C GLU A 169 10.75 -7.55 25.92
N ASP A 170 10.44 -7.26 27.18
CA ASP A 170 9.11 -7.54 27.74
C ASP A 170 8.06 -6.57 27.20
N GLU A 171 8.40 -5.28 27.05
CA GLU A 171 7.53 -4.30 26.37
C GLU A 171 7.24 -4.74 24.95
N ALA A 172 8.24 -5.25 24.22
CA ALA A 172 8.09 -5.70 22.85
C ALA A 172 7.19 -6.95 22.75
N ARG A 173 7.39 -7.97 23.61
CA ARG A 173 6.51 -9.16 23.66
C ARG A 173 5.07 -8.77 23.98
N LYS A 174 4.86 -7.88 24.95
CA LYS A 174 3.54 -7.39 25.32
C LYS A 174 2.85 -6.67 24.15
N ALA A 175 3.56 -5.77 23.48
CA ALA A 175 3.03 -5.05 22.32
C ALA A 175 2.61 -6.02 21.19
N VAL A 176 3.42 -7.05 20.94
CA VAL A 176 3.08 -8.10 19.96
C VAL A 176 1.81 -8.85 20.35
N GLN A 177 1.67 -9.28 21.60
CA GLN A 177 0.47 -9.97 22.08
C GLN A 177 -0.78 -9.10 21.96
N GLU A 178 -0.69 -7.83 22.35
CA GLU A 178 -1.79 -6.88 22.26
C GLU A 178 -2.26 -6.68 20.80
N HIS A 179 -1.33 -6.60 19.84
CA HIS A 179 -1.64 -6.48 18.41
C HIS A 179 -2.36 -7.71 17.88
N VAL A 180 -1.88 -8.93 18.21
CA VAL A 180 -2.53 -10.16 17.78
C VAL A 180 -3.94 -10.26 18.36
N ASN A 181 -4.11 -9.91 19.63
CA ASN A 181 -5.42 -9.91 20.31
C ASN A 181 -6.42 -8.93 19.64
N LYS A 182 -5.92 -7.86 19.02
CA LYS A 182 -6.74 -6.93 18.22
C LYS A 182 -7.00 -7.42 16.79
N GLY A 183 -6.44 -8.54 16.36
CA GLY A 183 -6.69 -9.15 15.05
C GLY A 183 -5.75 -8.72 13.94
N MET A 184 -4.54 -8.23 14.27
CA MET A 184 -3.51 -7.93 13.27
C MET A 184 -3.02 -9.19 12.57
N ASP A 185 -2.79 -9.11 11.25
CA ASP A 185 -2.33 -10.23 10.41
C ASP A 185 -0.81 -10.40 10.45
N GLY A 186 -0.07 -9.33 10.77
CA GLY A 186 1.38 -9.29 10.84
C GLY A 186 1.86 -8.03 11.54
N PHE A 187 3.16 -7.75 11.46
CA PHE A 187 3.78 -6.62 12.13
C PHE A 187 4.60 -5.78 11.17
N LYS A 188 4.57 -4.45 11.36
CA LYS A 188 5.55 -3.52 10.82
C LYS A 188 6.51 -3.12 11.93
N PHE A 189 7.82 -3.32 11.70
CA PHE A 189 8.87 -2.78 12.56
C PHE A 189 9.64 -1.68 11.83
N PHE A 190 10.00 -0.64 12.55
CA PHE A 190 10.90 0.39 12.05
C PHE A 190 12.34 0.15 12.52
N GLU A 191 13.25 0.97 12.01
CA GLU A 191 14.68 0.71 12.03
C GLU A 191 15.40 0.98 13.36
N ARG A 192 14.70 1.44 14.43
CA ARG A 192 15.35 1.84 15.69
C ARG A 192 15.22 0.83 16.82
N LEU A 193 14.66 -0.32 16.56
CA LEU A 193 14.63 -1.39 17.54
C LEU A 193 16.05 -1.89 17.84
N ALA A 194 16.41 -1.94 19.13
CA ALA A 194 17.65 -2.59 19.53
C ALA A 194 17.62 -4.08 19.15
N PRO A 195 18.74 -4.71 18.71
CA PRO A 195 18.74 -6.08 18.21
C PRO A 195 18.07 -7.11 19.14
N ALA A 196 18.32 -7.04 20.46
CA ALA A 196 17.69 -7.95 21.44
C ALA A 196 16.17 -7.74 21.52
N VAL A 197 15.72 -6.48 21.48
CA VAL A 197 14.29 -6.11 21.52
C VAL A 197 13.59 -6.56 20.23
N ALA A 198 14.23 -6.32 19.08
CA ALA A 198 13.73 -6.78 17.78
C ALA A 198 13.58 -8.31 17.72
N LYS A 199 14.61 -9.03 18.23
CA LYS A 199 14.57 -10.49 18.31
C LYS A 199 13.45 -10.98 19.22
N ALA A 200 13.28 -10.39 20.41
CA ALA A 200 12.22 -10.77 21.35
C ALA A 200 10.82 -10.56 20.76
N ALA A 201 10.59 -9.42 20.08
CA ALA A 201 9.35 -9.15 19.38
C ALA A 201 9.09 -10.16 18.25
N THR A 202 10.12 -10.47 17.45
CA THR A 202 9.99 -11.39 16.32
C THR A 202 9.77 -12.84 16.78
N ASP A 203 10.47 -13.27 17.82
CA ASP A 203 10.26 -14.60 18.41
C ASP A 203 8.82 -14.77 18.93
N GLU A 204 8.26 -13.73 19.56
CA GLU A 204 6.89 -13.72 20.02
C GLU A 204 5.90 -13.71 18.84
N ALA A 205 6.13 -12.88 17.82
CA ALA A 205 5.33 -12.87 16.60
C ALA A 205 5.30 -14.24 15.92
N ARG A 206 6.45 -14.90 15.83
CA ARG A 206 6.59 -16.25 15.25
C ARG A 206 5.83 -17.30 16.03
N LYS A 207 5.87 -17.29 17.38
CA LYS A 207 5.06 -18.18 18.23
C LYS A 207 3.57 -18.04 17.96
N LEU A 208 3.14 -16.82 17.65
CA LEU A 208 1.74 -16.49 17.33
C LEU A 208 1.40 -16.64 15.84
N GLY A 209 2.34 -17.18 15.03
CA GLY A 209 2.15 -17.41 13.59
C GLY A 209 1.98 -16.14 12.77
N ARG A 210 2.65 -15.04 13.17
CA ARG A 210 2.55 -13.73 12.50
C ARG A 210 3.89 -13.32 11.87
N PRO A 211 3.89 -12.86 10.60
CA PRO A 211 5.09 -12.37 9.93
C PRO A 211 5.50 -10.98 10.47
N VAL A 212 6.79 -10.69 10.30
CA VAL A 212 7.38 -9.39 10.59
C VAL A 212 7.94 -8.81 9.30
N ILE A 213 7.39 -7.68 8.90
CA ILE A 213 7.82 -6.87 7.75
C ILE A 213 8.51 -5.63 8.31
N ALA A 214 9.78 -5.40 7.96
CA ALA A 214 10.57 -4.45 8.71
C ALA A 214 11.44 -3.53 7.86
N HIS A 215 11.63 -2.31 8.33
CA HIS A 215 12.80 -1.51 7.99
C HIS A 215 14.00 -2.02 8.80
N SER A 216 15.19 -1.95 8.22
CA SER A 216 16.43 -2.25 8.92
C SER A 216 17.57 -1.37 8.41
N THR A 217 18.52 -1.08 9.27
CA THR A 217 19.81 -0.47 8.90
C THR A 217 20.94 -1.51 8.85
N ASN A 218 20.61 -2.78 9.16
CA ASN A 218 21.56 -3.89 9.11
C ASN A 218 20.82 -5.20 8.79
N ILE A 219 21.10 -5.78 7.64
CA ILE A 219 20.51 -7.05 7.19
C ILE A 219 20.91 -8.21 8.13
N PHE A 220 22.13 -8.22 8.67
CA PHE A 220 22.55 -9.31 9.56
C PHE A 220 21.72 -9.31 10.85
N ASP A 221 21.47 -8.13 11.43
CA ASP A 221 20.58 -8.00 12.61
C ASP A 221 19.15 -8.43 12.28
N ALA A 222 18.65 -8.08 11.08
CA ALA A 222 17.32 -8.49 10.63
C ALA A 222 17.21 -10.02 10.45
N VAL A 223 18.25 -10.64 9.88
CA VAL A 223 18.38 -12.09 9.72
C VAL A 223 18.44 -12.80 11.07
N ASP A 224 19.24 -12.30 12.00
CA ASP A 224 19.38 -12.86 13.35
C ASP A 224 18.11 -12.68 14.20
N ALA A 225 17.43 -11.56 14.06
CA ALA A 225 16.12 -11.34 14.64
C ALA A 225 15.04 -12.27 14.04
N GLY A 226 15.24 -12.71 12.79
CA GLY A 226 14.33 -13.60 12.07
C GLY A 226 13.17 -12.87 11.41
N TYR A 227 13.40 -11.67 10.88
CA TYR A 227 12.42 -10.95 10.08
C TYR A 227 12.00 -11.76 8.86
N THR A 228 10.71 -11.68 8.52
CA THR A 228 10.19 -12.38 7.33
C THR A 228 10.55 -11.61 6.06
N SER A 229 10.51 -10.28 6.12
CA SER A 229 10.87 -9.41 5.01
C SER A 229 11.59 -8.16 5.49
N VAL A 230 12.52 -7.68 4.66
CA VAL A 230 13.17 -6.39 4.81
C VAL A 230 12.77 -5.49 3.65
N GLU A 231 12.38 -4.27 4.01
CA GLU A 231 11.84 -3.29 3.08
C GLU A 231 12.92 -2.29 2.65
N HIS A 232 12.80 -1.87 1.40
CA HIS A 232 13.68 -0.92 0.71
C HIS A 232 15.12 -1.38 0.47
N SER A 233 15.75 -0.71 -0.45
CA SER A 233 17.15 -0.97 -0.82
C SER A 233 18.16 -0.36 0.16
N TRP A 234 17.75 0.59 1.00
CA TRP A 234 18.68 1.19 1.96
C TRP A 234 19.19 0.22 3.03
N ALA A 235 18.42 -0.81 3.40
CA ALA A 235 18.91 -1.83 4.32
C ALA A 235 20.16 -2.55 3.76
N VAL A 236 20.12 -2.88 2.47
CA VAL A 236 21.27 -3.46 1.74
C VAL A 236 22.42 -2.44 1.68
N MET A 237 22.12 -1.19 1.34
CA MET A 237 23.09 -0.10 1.29
C MET A 237 23.85 0.02 2.62
N PHE A 238 23.13 0.21 3.72
CA PHE A 238 23.75 0.37 5.04
C PHE A 238 24.58 -0.85 5.43
N THR A 239 24.07 -2.07 5.19
CA THR A 239 24.78 -3.30 5.54
C THR A 239 26.06 -3.45 4.74
N SER A 240 26.09 -3.01 3.49
CA SER A 240 27.29 -3.06 2.65
C SER A 240 28.40 -2.13 3.12
N ILE A 241 28.08 -1.07 3.88
CA ILE A 241 29.08 -0.18 4.48
C ILE A 241 29.62 -0.83 5.77
N ARG A 242 30.82 -1.43 5.71
CA ARG A 242 31.43 -2.16 6.84
C ARG A 242 31.83 -1.24 7.99
N ASP A 243 32.32 -0.05 7.67
CA ASP A 243 32.69 0.94 8.69
C ASP A 243 31.44 1.44 9.41
N VAL A 244 31.33 1.08 10.70
CA VAL A 244 30.17 1.40 11.54
C VAL A 244 29.99 2.92 11.70
N LYS A 245 31.11 3.67 11.81
CA LYS A 245 31.06 5.13 11.94
C LYS A 245 30.54 5.75 10.65
N ARG A 246 31.07 5.33 9.49
CA ARG A 246 30.62 5.81 8.19
C ARG A 246 29.15 5.46 7.94
N ARG A 247 28.72 4.27 8.31
CA ARG A 247 27.29 3.87 8.22
C ARG A 247 26.39 4.80 9.02
N ALA A 248 26.76 5.10 10.27
CA ALA A 248 26.00 6.00 11.13
C ALA A 248 25.97 7.43 10.57
N GLU A 249 27.06 7.91 9.99
CA GLU A 249 27.13 9.22 9.32
C GLU A 249 26.16 9.28 8.14
N VAL A 250 26.18 8.27 7.24
CA VAL A 250 25.30 8.20 6.08
C VAL A 250 23.82 8.14 6.50
N ASP A 251 23.49 7.37 7.56
CA ASP A 251 22.14 7.31 8.07
C ASP A 251 21.70 8.66 8.67
N MET A 252 22.54 9.31 9.46
CA MET A 252 22.25 10.63 10.00
C MET A 252 22.05 11.67 8.89
N ASP A 253 22.95 11.74 7.92
CA ASP A 253 22.86 12.66 6.78
C ASP A 253 21.54 12.49 6.00
N ARG A 254 21.10 11.23 5.81
CA ARG A 254 19.80 10.91 5.23
C ARG A 254 18.63 11.39 6.11
N MET A 255 18.69 11.11 7.40
CA MET A 255 17.60 11.42 8.33
C MET A 255 17.40 12.92 8.54
N VAL A 256 18.47 13.70 8.50
CA VAL A 256 18.38 15.18 8.57
C VAL A 256 18.16 15.85 7.21
N GLY A 257 18.02 15.05 6.13
CA GLY A 257 17.75 15.57 4.80
C GLY A 257 18.94 16.24 4.10
N LYS A 258 20.16 16.06 4.61
CA LYS A 258 21.38 16.56 3.99
C LYS A 258 21.71 15.81 2.70
N VAL A 259 21.37 14.55 2.64
CA VAL A 259 21.50 13.68 1.46
C VAL A 259 20.15 13.03 1.18
N GLY A 260 19.72 13.01 -0.08
CA GLY A 260 18.50 12.31 -0.49
C GLY A 260 18.64 10.79 -0.36
N THR A 261 17.52 10.10 -0.07
CA THR A 261 17.54 8.63 0.09
C THR A 261 18.14 7.92 -1.13
N VAL A 262 17.76 8.32 -2.35
CA VAL A 262 18.30 7.72 -3.59
C VAL A 262 19.80 8.02 -3.73
N GLU A 263 20.19 9.25 -3.47
CA GLU A 263 21.59 9.71 -3.56
C GLU A 263 22.50 8.97 -2.56
N ALA A 264 21.98 8.66 -1.36
CA ALA A 264 22.72 7.91 -0.37
C ALA A 264 23.21 6.53 -0.85
N HIS A 265 22.48 5.91 -1.82
CA HIS A 265 22.84 4.60 -2.38
C HIS A 265 24.19 4.58 -3.11
N ILE A 266 24.78 5.74 -3.47
CA ILE A 266 26.14 5.80 -4.01
C ILE A 266 27.20 5.24 -3.03
N ASN A 267 26.86 5.13 -1.74
CA ASN A 267 27.72 4.53 -0.73
C ASN A 267 27.64 2.99 -0.67
N MET A 268 26.82 2.34 -1.52
CA MET A 268 26.79 0.88 -1.59
C MET A 268 28.16 0.31 -1.98
N VAL A 269 28.50 -0.83 -1.39
CA VAL A 269 29.77 -1.54 -1.63
C VAL A 269 29.46 -2.91 -2.23
N PRO A 270 29.49 -3.06 -3.58
CA PRO A 270 29.08 -4.29 -4.27
C PRO A 270 29.87 -5.55 -3.87
N ASP A 271 31.12 -5.41 -3.43
CA ASP A 271 31.96 -6.53 -2.95
C ASP A 271 31.40 -7.21 -1.69
N GLN A 272 30.45 -6.55 -1.00
CA GLN A 272 29.78 -7.10 0.19
C GLN A 272 28.46 -7.81 -0.13
N PHE A 273 27.98 -7.73 -1.37
CA PHE A 273 26.65 -8.24 -1.73
C PHE A 273 26.51 -9.74 -1.53
N ASP A 274 27.52 -10.53 -1.92
CA ASP A 274 27.41 -11.99 -1.86
C ASP A 274 27.26 -12.51 -0.44
N GLU A 275 27.91 -11.87 0.55
CA GLU A 275 27.76 -12.23 1.95
C GLU A 275 26.36 -11.88 2.48
N ILE A 276 25.86 -10.70 2.14
CA ILE A 276 24.50 -10.24 2.50
C ILE A 276 23.47 -11.19 1.89
N ILE A 277 23.61 -11.51 0.60
CA ILE A 277 22.72 -12.42 -0.13
C ILE A 277 22.73 -13.81 0.52
N LYS A 278 23.90 -14.35 0.82
CA LYS A 278 24.03 -15.64 1.48
C LYS A 278 23.28 -15.68 2.81
N ALA A 279 23.40 -14.63 3.62
CA ALA A 279 22.71 -14.54 4.91
C ALA A 279 21.19 -14.50 4.74
N MET A 280 20.68 -13.68 3.81
CA MET A 280 19.25 -13.55 3.55
C MET A 280 18.64 -14.86 3.01
N VAL A 281 19.28 -15.46 2.00
CA VAL A 281 18.80 -16.70 1.37
C VAL A 281 18.81 -17.87 2.35
N ALA A 282 19.84 -18.01 3.18
CA ALA A 282 19.94 -19.06 4.18
C ALA A 282 18.81 -19.05 5.22
N LYS A 283 18.19 -17.91 5.45
CA LYS A 283 17.08 -17.72 6.41
C LYS A 283 15.76 -17.40 5.75
N ASP A 284 15.68 -17.49 4.44
CA ASP A 284 14.49 -17.21 3.64
C ASP A 284 13.89 -15.81 3.91
N VAL A 285 14.74 -14.81 4.14
CA VAL A 285 14.32 -13.43 4.34
C VAL A 285 13.95 -12.82 3.00
N HIS A 286 12.72 -12.41 2.82
CA HIS A 286 12.25 -11.74 1.61
C HIS A 286 12.78 -10.30 1.53
N TRP A 287 12.79 -9.72 0.34
CA TRP A 287 13.18 -8.34 0.13
C TRP A 287 12.18 -7.59 -0.75
N SER A 288 11.73 -6.43 -0.27
CA SER A 288 10.94 -5.48 -1.07
C SER A 288 11.78 -4.24 -1.36
N PRO A 289 12.32 -4.08 -2.56
CA PRO A 289 13.11 -2.89 -2.91
C PRO A 289 12.28 -1.61 -2.94
N ALA A 290 10.96 -1.69 -3.20
CA ALA A 290 10.05 -0.56 -3.42
C ALA A 290 10.66 0.43 -4.45
N TRP A 291 11.03 -0.09 -5.62
CA TRP A 291 11.74 0.68 -6.65
C TRP A 291 10.94 1.85 -7.18
N ALA A 292 9.61 1.66 -7.34
CA ALA A 292 8.77 2.62 -8.03
C ALA A 292 8.75 3.97 -7.31
N THR A 293 8.71 3.99 -5.99
CA THR A 293 8.73 5.24 -5.23
C THR A 293 10.07 5.98 -5.34
N GLN A 294 11.17 5.26 -5.56
CA GLN A 294 12.52 5.81 -5.52
C GLN A 294 13.15 6.03 -6.91
N PHE A 295 13.00 5.05 -7.81
CA PHE A 295 13.84 4.95 -9.01
C PHE A 295 13.08 5.08 -10.35
N ARG A 296 11.75 5.21 -10.39
CA ARG A 296 11.00 5.17 -11.66
C ARG A 296 11.36 6.30 -12.64
N ALA A 297 11.87 7.45 -12.15
CA ALA A 297 12.36 8.52 -13.01
C ALA A 297 13.74 8.22 -13.64
N LEU A 298 14.43 7.16 -13.19
CA LEU A 298 15.70 6.68 -13.75
C LEU A 298 15.50 5.57 -14.79
N SER A 299 14.29 5.00 -14.87
CA SER A 299 13.94 3.99 -15.86
C SER A 299 14.06 4.52 -17.28
N PRO A 300 14.50 3.72 -18.25
CA PRO A 300 14.36 4.02 -19.67
C PRO A 300 12.90 4.30 -20.09
N ARG A 301 11.92 3.80 -19.30
CA ARG A 301 10.48 3.98 -19.51
C ARG A 301 9.88 5.16 -18.74
N ALA A 302 10.69 5.98 -18.08
CA ALA A 302 10.24 7.05 -17.19
C ALA A 302 9.22 8.01 -17.83
N ALA A 303 9.43 8.39 -19.10
CA ALA A 303 8.52 9.27 -19.81
C ALA A 303 7.12 8.67 -20.00
N GLU A 304 7.04 7.39 -20.35
CA GLU A 304 5.76 6.69 -20.51
C GLU A 304 5.09 6.42 -19.15
N MET A 305 5.86 6.10 -18.12
CA MET A 305 5.36 5.98 -16.74
C MET A 305 4.74 7.30 -16.28
N LYS A 306 5.46 8.42 -16.43
CA LYS A 306 4.96 9.76 -16.11
C LYS A 306 3.66 10.06 -16.83
N LYS A 307 3.61 9.83 -18.14
CA LYS A 307 2.44 10.09 -18.99
C LYS A 307 1.21 9.30 -18.50
N ARG A 308 1.36 8.00 -18.22
CA ARG A 308 0.28 7.12 -17.75
C ARG A 308 -0.21 7.52 -16.37
N GLU A 309 0.70 7.79 -15.45
CA GLU A 309 0.38 8.18 -14.08
C GLU A 309 -0.39 9.51 -14.05
N LEU A 310 0.09 10.52 -14.79
CA LEU A 310 -0.59 11.81 -14.89
C LEU A 310 -1.92 11.73 -15.62
N ALA A 311 -2.06 10.89 -16.64
CA ALA A 311 -3.33 10.69 -17.33
C ALA A 311 -4.40 10.12 -16.40
N THR A 312 -4.02 9.22 -15.50
CA THR A 312 -4.93 8.68 -14.48
C THR A 312 -5.31 9.74 -13.45
N LEU A 313 -4.34 10.46 -12.91
CA LEU A 313 -4.59 11.52 -11.92
C LEU A 313 -5.45 12.67 -12.46
N LYS A 314 -5.35 12.96 -13.76
CA LYS A 314 -6.15 13.99 -14.44
C LYS A 314 -7.51 13.46 -14.94
N ASN A 315 -7.86 12.22 -14.65
CA ASN A 315 -9.17 11.65 -15.01
C ASN A 315 -10.28 12.30 -14.16
N PRO A 316 -11.27 12.97 -14.75
CA PRO A 316 -12.33 13.66 -14.01
C PRO A 316 -13.19 12.72 -13.15
N ARG A 317 -13.22 11.42 -13.47
CA ARG A 317 -13.90 10.41 -12.64
C ARG A 317 -13.20 10.15 -11.31
N LEU A 318 -11.95 10.57 -11.17
CA LEU A 318 -11.15 10.47 -9.95
C LEU A 318 -11.08 11.79 -9.17
N SER A 319 -12.07 12.69 -9.35
CA SER A 319 -12.14 13.99 -8.67
C SER A 319 -12.17 13.91 -7.14
N TYR A 320 -12.40 12.73 -6.58
CA TYR A 320 -12.34 12.49 -5.14
C TYR A 320 -10.91 12.25 -4.61
N LEU A 321 -9.92 12.07 -5.49
CA LEU A 321 -8.53 11.91 -5.07
C LEU A 321 -8.01 13.21 -4.45
N PRO A 322 -7.21 13.11 -3.39
CA PRO A 322 -6.58 14.29 -2.83
C PRO A 322 -5.65 14.98 -3.85
N PRO A 323 -5.75 16.31 -4.02
CA PRO A 323 -4.95 17.06 -5.00
C PRO A 323 -3.45 16.88 -4.85
N TYR A 324 -2.97 16.68 -3.61
CA TYR A 324 -1.53 16.48 -3.36
C TYR A 324 -0.94 15.26 -4.09
N ASN A 325 -1.75 14.27 -4.49
CA ASN A 325 -1.24 13.14 -5.28
C ASN A 325 -0.71 13.60 -6.63
N LEU A 326 -1.43 14.49 -7.31
CA LEU A 326 -0.97 15.06 -8.57
C LEU A 326 0.31 15.88 -8.37
N GLU A 327 0.31 16.75 -7.36
CA GLU A 327 1.48 17.58 -7.04
C GLU A 327 2.71 16.74 -6.67
N ALA A 328 2.52 15.68 -5.90
CA ALA A 328 3.61 14.79 -5.50
C ALA A 328 4.22 14.06 -6.69
N VAL A 329 3.39 13.59 -7.63
CA VAL A 329 3.86 12.91 -8.85
C VAL A 329 4.55 13.90 -9.79
N GLU A 330 3.95 15.07 -10.06
CA GLU A 330 4.56 16.11 -10.88
C GLU A 330 5.88 16.59 -10.27
N GLY A 331 5.90 16.84 -8.95
CA GLY A 331 7.10 17.27 -8.23
C GLY A 331 8.23 16.25 -8.25
N TYR A 332 7.89 14.96 -8.15
CA TYR A 332 8.87 13.88 -8.23
C TYR A 332 9.59 13.91 -9.59
N PHE A 333 8.87 13.87 -10.69
CA PHE A 333 9.47 13.88 -12.03
C PHE A 333 10.20 15.20 -12.32
N ALA A 334 9.62 16.34 -11.93
CA ALA A 334 10.26 17.66 -12.10
C ALA A 334 11.58 17.76 -11.34
N GLY A 335 11.69 17.11 -10.18
CA GLY A 335 12.95 17.04 -9.43
C GLY A 335 14.06 16.34 -10.21
N PHE A 336 13.73 15.26 -10.91
CA PHE A 336 14.68 14.53 -11.75
C PHE A 336 15.00 15.27 -13.06
N GLU A 337 14.03 15.93 -13.67
CA GLU A 337 14.22 16.71 -14.91
C GLU A 337 15.13 17.95 -14.71
N LYS A 338 15.10 18.52 -13.51
CA LYS A 338 15.92 19.69 -13.14
C LYS A 338 17.29 19.32 -12.56
N MET A 339 17.60 18.04 -12.49
CA MET A 339 18.85 17.55 -11.91
C MET A 339 20.05 17.87 -12.80
N THR A 340 21.19 18.26 -12.19
CA THR A 340 22.43 18.45 -12.96
C THR A 340 22.92 17.12 -13.53
N PRO A 341 23.70 17.14 -14.64
CA PRO A 341 24.23 15.90 -15.24
C PRO A 341 25.05 15.07 -14.25
N GLU A 342 25.88 15.69 -13.43
CA GLU A 342 26.73 15.03 -12.44
C GLU A 342 25.90 14.31 -11.37
N ARG A 343 24.84 14.98 -10.90
CA ARG A 343 23.93 14.40 -9.93
C ARG A 343 23.14 13.25 -10.56
N ARG A 344 22.71 13.42 -11.81
CA ARG A 344 22.02 12.36 -12.55
C ARG A 344 22.92 11.11 -12.69
N GLU A 345 24.19 11.29 -13.04
CA GLU A 345 25.16 10.18 -13.13
C GLU A 345 25.29 9.44 -11.79
N SER A 346 25.33 10.17 -10.67
CA SER A 346 25.38 9.57 -9.33
C SER A 346 24.15 8.71 -9.04
N PHE A 347 22.96 9.20 -9.40
CA PHE A 347 21.71 8.45 -9.24
C PHE A 347 21.64 7.22 -10.15
N ASP A 348 22.11 7.34 -11.40
CA ASP A 348 22.17 6.21 -12.34
C ASP A 348 23.13 5.12 -11.83
N LYS A 349 24.27 5.49 -11.25
CA LYS A 349 25.20 4.54 -10.58
C LYS A 349 24.51 3.86 -9.40
N ALA A 350 23.86 4.61 -8.53
CA ALA A 350 23.14 4.08 -7.39
C ALA A 350 22.06 3.08 -7.82
N TYR A 351 21.27 3.42 -8.83
CA TYR A 351 20.23 2.54 -9.36
C TYR A 351 20.81 1.24 -9.95
N LYS A 352 21.91 1.33 -10.70
CA LYS A 352 22.61 0.15 -11.25
C LYS A 352 23.12 -0.79 -10.15
N MET A 353 23.59 -0.27 -9.02
CA MET A 353 24.02 -1.11 -7.88
C MET A 353 22.83 -1.83 -7.25
N VAL A 354 21.68 -1.16 -7.09
CA VAL A 354 20.45 -1.80 -6.59
C VAL A 354 19.97 -2.89 -7.55
N GLN A 355 20.02 -2.65 -8.88
CA GLN A 355 19.69 -3.64 -9.89
C GLN A 355 20.65 -4.85 -9.87
N ASP A 356 21.95 -4.60 -9.67
CA ASP A 356 22.95 -5.66 -9.55
C ASP A 356 22.70 -6.54 -8.34
N PHE A 357 22.43 -5.94 -7.19
CA PHE A 357 22.06 -6.70 -6.00
C PHE A 357 20.81 -7.56 -6.25
N ALA A 358 19.78 -7.00 -6.88
CA ALA A 358 18.55 -7.72 -7.18
C ALA A 358 18.79 -8.95 -8.07
N ARG A 359 19.58 -8.79 -9.15
CA ARG A 359 19.93 -9.93 -10.04
C ARG A 359 20.65 -11.02 -9.28
N ARG A 360 21.68 -10.67 -8.52
CA ARG A 360 22.47 -11.65 -7.72
C ARG A 360 21.59 -12.32 -6.68
N TYR A 361 20.74 -11.55 -5.99
CA TYR A 361 19.84 -12.06 -4.96
C TYR A 361 18.85 -13.08 -5.52
N VAL A 362 18.20 -12.77 -6.64
CA VAL A 362 17.27 -13.70 -7.31
C VAL A 362 17.99 -14.91 -7.88
N ALA A 363 19.18 -14.73 -8.48
CA ALA A 363 20.01 -15.83 -9.00
C ALA A 363 20.45 -16.81 -7.90
N ALA A 364 20.63 -16.33 -6.68
CA ALA A 364 20.93 -17.14 -5.51
C ALA A 364 19.70 -17.81 -4.86
N GLY A 365 18.49 -17.63 -5.41
CA GLY A 365 17.24 -18.16 -4.88
C GLY A 365 16.50 -17.22 -3.91
N GLY A 366 16.95 -15.98 -3.79
CA GLY A 366 16.29 -14.95 -2.99
C GLY A 366 14.93 -14.56 -3.57
N LYS A 367 14.03 -14.13 -2.70
CA LYS A 367 12.63 -13.79 -3.04
C LYS A 367 12.41 -12.29 -2.94
N ILE A 368 12.24 -11.64 -4.10
CA ILE A 368 11.78 -10.25 -4.15
C ILE A 368 10.25 -10.26 -4.09
N HIS A 369 9.66 -9.35 -3.33
CA HIS A 369 8.26 -9.02 -3.44
C HIS A 369 8.06 -7.53 -3.77
N SER A 370 7.09 -7.26 -4.64
CA SER A 370 6.73 -5.90 -5.04
C SER A 370 5.96 -5.19 -3.95
N GLY A 371 6.21 -3.89 -3.83
CA GLY A 371 5.47 -3.01 -2.97
C GLY A 371 5.55 -1.58 -3.50
N SER A 372 4.39 -0.93 -3.67
CA SER A 372 4.35 0.41 -4.29
C SER A 372 4.89 1.51 -3.39
N ASP A 373 4.78 1.37 -2.07
CA ASP A 373 5.14 2.40 -1.09
C ASP A 373 4.67 3.79 -1.52
N PRO A 374 3.33 4.03 -1.61
CA PRO A 374 2.79 5.19 -2.28
C PRO A 374 3.03 6.48 -1.50
N GLY A 375 4.15 7.15 -1.76
CA GLY A 375 4.46 8.49 -1.24
C GLY A 375 4.32 9.56 -2.32
N SER A 376 5.20 9.52 -3.32
CA SER A 376 5.20 10.40 -4.50
C SER A 376 4.70 9.70 -5.75
N LEU A 377 3.85 8.71 -5.62
CA LEU A 377 3.44 7.73 -6.62
C LEU A 377 1.92 7.52 -6.53
N LEU A 378 1.26 7.32 -7.66
CA LEU A 378 -0.14 6.93 -7.70
C LEU A 378 -0.27 5.51 -7.13
N PRO A 379 -1.02 5.31 -6.03
CA PRO A 379 -1.27 3.98 -5.47
C PRO A 379 -1.82 3.02 -6.52
N ALA A 380 -1.58 1.73 -6.36
CA ALA A 380 -1.93 0.66 -7.28
C ALA A 380 -1.18 0.69 -8.63
N TYR A 381 -1.07 1.85 -9.32
CA TYR A 381 -0.19 2.00 -10.47
C TYR A 381 1.26 1.61 -10.12
N GLY A 382 1.68 1.89 -8.89
CA GLY A 382 3.00 1.54 -8.39
C GLY A 382 3.37 0.07 -8.57
N VAL A 383 2.42 -0.86 -8.42
CA VAL A 383 2.67 -2.30 -8.64
C VAL A 383 3.08 -2.57 -10.09
N HIS A 384 2.45 -1.90 -11.06
CA HIS A 384 2.80 -2.03 -12.47
C HIS A 384 4.15 -1.37 -12.78
N ALA A 385 4.45 -0.23 -12.13
CA ALA A 385 5.76 0.39 -12.23
C ALA A 385 6.86 -0.52 -11.65
N GLU A 386 6.60 -1.20 -10.51
CA GLU A 386 7.51 -2.23 -9.97
C GLU A 386 7.83 -3.32 -10.99
N PHE A 387 6.83 -3.79 -11.76
CA PHE A 387 7.07 -4.78 -12.80
C PHE A 387 8.00 -4.25 -13.90
N GLU A 388 7.78 -3.03 -14.38
CA GLU A 388 8.61 -2.43 -15.41
C GLU A 388 10.06 -2.24 -14.90
N LEU A 389 10.24 -1.86 -13.64
CA LEU A 389 11.56 -1.70 -13.01
C LEU A 389 12.24 -3.05 -12.73
N ALA A 390 11.47 -4.10 -12.45
CA ALA A 390 12.00 -5.46 -12.35
C ALA A 390 12.56 -5.93 -13.71
N ILE A 391 11.89 -5.61 -14.83
CA ILE A 391 12.41 -5.87 -16.18
C ILE A 391 13.69 -5.05 -16.45
N ASP A 392 13.72 -3.78 -16.03
CA ASP A 392 14.93 -2.95 -16.16
C ASP A 392 16.10 -3.52 -15.34
N ALA A 393 15.82 -4.18 -14.22
CA ALA A 393 16.81 -4.93 -13.44
C ALA A 393 17.22 -6.27 -14.08
N GLY A 394 16.62 -6.68 -15.19
CA GLY A 394 16.92 -7.93 -15.90
C GLY A 394 16.17 -9.15 -15.38
N LEU A 395 15.11 -8.97 -14.61
CA LEU A 395 14.23 -10.07 -14.20
C LEU A 395 13.24 -10.41 -15.31
N SER A 396 12.80 -11.67 -15.36
CA SER A 396 11.77 -12.08 -16.34
C SER A 396 10.37 -11.58 -15.98
N PRO A 397 9.46 -11.43 -16.95
CA PRO A 397 8.06 -11.09 -16.68
C PRO A 397 7.37 -12.06 -15.72
N LEU A 398 7.72 -13.33 -15.75
CA LEU A 398 7.17 -14.35 -14.85
C LEU A 398 7.58 -14.10 -13.39
N LEU A 399 8.83 -13.72 -13.17
CA LEU A 399 9.35 -13.35 -11.83
C LEU A 399 8.77 -12.01 -11.37
N ALA A 400 8.55 -11.06 -12.27
CA ALA A 400 7.88 -9.80 -11.95
C ALA A 400 6.46 -10.06 -11.45
N ILE A 401 5.66 -10.88 -12.16
CA ILE A 401 4.31 -11.25 -11.69
C ILE A 401 4.38 -12.03 -10.36
N GLN A 402 5.31 -12.97 -10.22
CA GLN A 402 5.50 -13.71 -8.97
C GLN A 402 5.79 -12.77 -7.79
N SER A 403 6.54 -11.68 -8.02
CA SER A 403 6.88 -10.71 -6.97
C SER A 403 5.66 -9.98 -6.39
N ALA A 404 4.64 -9.69 -7.19
CA ALA A 404 3.40 -9.07 -6.73
C ALA A 404 2.24 -10.08 -6.56
N SER A 405 2.56 -11.32 -6.29
CA SER A 405 1.57 -12.37 -6.09
C SER A 405 2.05 -13.39 -5.06
N LEU A 406 2.64 -14.52 -5.47
CA LEU A 406 3.03 -15.60 -4.56
C LEU A 406 4.10 -15.18 -3.53
N ASN A 407 5.06 -14.34 -3.92
CA ASN A 407 6.11 -13.94 -2.98
C ASN A 407 5.56 -13.05 -1.86
N VAL A 408 4.62 -12.12 -2.17
CA VAL A 408 3.93 -11.35 -1.11
C VAL A 408 3.12 -12.29 -0.22
N ALA A 409 2.35 -13.22 -0.83
CA ALA A 409 1.54 -14.17 -0.06
C ALA A 409 2.41 -15.02 0.87
N LYS A 410 3.59 -15.46 0.44
CA LYS A 410 4.58 -16.16 1.28
C LYS A 410 5.10 -15.29 2.42
N ALA A 411 5.52 -14.05 2.12
CA ALA A 411 5.99 -13.11 3.13
C ALA A 411 4.94 -12.87 4.24
N TRP A 412 3.65 -12.96 3.89
CA TRP A 412 2.54 -12.79 4.82
C TRP A 412 1.98 -14.10 5.38
N GLY A 413 2.57 -15.26 5.05
CA GLY A 413 2.11 -16.58 5.50
C GLY A 413 0.70 -16.92 5.00
N LYS A 414 0.32 -16.41 3.83
CA LYS A 414 -1.00 -16.56 3.21
C LYS A 414 -0.97 -17.36 1.90
N ASP A 415 0.16 -17.92 1.53
CA ASP A 415 0.40 -18.61 0.26
C ASP A 415 -0.37 -19.92 0.08
N LYS A 416 -0.92 -20.49 1.14
CA LYS A 416 -1.83 -21.63 1.05
C LYS A 416 -3.13 -21.29 0.30
N ASP A 417 -3.60 -20.05 0.47
CA ASP A 417 -4.87 -19.60 -0.10
C ASP A 417 -4.73 -18.60 -1.23
N TYR A 418 -3.63 -17.82 -1.31
CA TYR A 418 -3.49 -16.68 -2.19
C TYR A 418 -2.19 -16.70 -2.99
N GLY A 419 -2.08 -15.80 -3.96
CA GLY A 419 -0.86 -15.44 -4.65
C GLY A 419 -0.53 -16.29 -5.89
N SER A 420 -1.31 -17.32 -6.21
CA SER A 420 -1.12 -18.07 -7.46
C SER A 420 -2.41 -18.70 -7.95
N VAL A 421 -2.46 -18.99 -9.26
CA VAL A 421 -3.58 -19.66 -9.91
C VAL A 421 -3.37 -21.17 -9.84
N GLU A 422 -3.73 -21.77 -8.73
CA GLU A 422 -3.57 -23.20 -8.45
C GLU A 422 -4.85 -23.77 -7.84
N LYS A 423 -5.12 -25.06 -8.13
CA LYS A 423 -6.27 -25.78 -7.58
C LYS A 423 -6.37 -25.66 -6.07
N GLY A 424 -7.56 -25.35 -5.58
CA GLY A 424 -7.88 -25.19 -4.15
C GLY A 424 -7.68 -23.78 -3.61
N LYS A 425 -6.91 -22.92 -4.27
CA LYS A 425 -6.69 -21.53 -3.84
C LYS A 425 -7.91 -20.64 -4.13
N VAL A 426 -7.95 -19.50 -3.47
CA VAL A 426 -8.98 -18.49 -3.67
C VAL A 426 -8.91 -17.97 -5.12
N ALA A 427 -10.06 -17.85 -5.75
CA ALA A 427 -10.18 -17.40 -7.13
C ALA A 427 -10.12 -15.86 -7.20
N ASP A 428 -8.94 -15.32 -6.84
CA ASP A 428 -8.55 -13.94 -7.11
C ASP A 428 -7.78 -13.94 -8.44
N LEU A 429 -8.39 -13.38 -9.49
CA LEU A 429 -7.90 -13.47 -10.85
C LEU A 429 -8.00 -12.11 -11.55
N VAL A 430 -7.04 -11.84 -12.41
CA VAL A 430 -7.03 -10.66 -13.30
C VAL A 430 -6.88 -11.11 -14.73
N ILE A 431 -7.75 -10.62 -15.61
CA ILE A 431 -7.59 -10.76 -17.05
C ILE A 431 -7.14 -9.41 -17.59
N VAL A 432 -6.02 -9.38 -18.30
CA VAL A 432 -5.50 -8.17 -18.94
C VAL A 432 -5.48 -8.33 -20.45
N ARG A 433 -5.71 -7.24 -21.19
CA ARG A 433 -5.60 -7.18 -22.64
C ARG A 433 -4.13 -7.04 -23.02
N GLY A 434 -3.63 -7.99 -23.81
CA GLY A 434 -2.25 -8.00 -24.31
C GLY A 434 -1.45 -9.21 -23.84
N ASP A 435 -0.21 -9.23 -24.25
CA ASP A 435 0.76 -10.30 -23.99
C ASP A 435 1.79 -9.82 -22.97
N VAL A 436 1.56 -10.19 -21.72
CA VAL A 436 2.42 -9.81 -20.58
C VAL A 436 3.81 -10.42 -20.67
N VAL A 437 3.96 -11.57 -21.34
CA VAL A 437 5.27 -12.23 -21.50
C VAL A 437 6.20 -11.40 -22.38
N ASN A 438 5.67 -10.78 -23.42
CA ASN A 438 6.43 -9.96 -24.35
C ASN A 438 6.43 -8.47 -23.99
N ASP A 439 5.38 -7.97 -23.32
CA ASP A 439 5.27 -6.59 -22.88
C ASP A 439 4.61 -6.49 -21.50
N ILE A 440 5.45 -6.36 -20.48
CA ILE A 440 5.01 -6.27 -19.08
C ILE A 440 4.10 -5.05 -18.83
N SER A 441 4.22 -3.98 -19.62
CA SER A 441 3.40 -2.79 -19.46
C SER A 441 1.91 -3.05 -19.72
N THR A 442 1.59 -4.14 -20.43
CA THR A 442 0.20 -4.54 -20.71
C THR A 442 -0.55 -5.01 -19.45
N THR A 443 0.15 -5.30 -18.36
CA THR A 443 -0.49 -5.61 -17.07
C THR A 443 -1.48 -4.54 -16.60
N GLN A 444 -1.29 -3.28 -17.01
CA GLN A 444 -2.17 -2.15 -16.71
C GLN A 444 -3.50 -2.18 -17.47
N ASN A 445 -3.57 -2.95 -18.57
CA ASN A 445 -4.74 -3.02 -19.44
C ASN A 445 -5.79 -3.99 -18.87
N VAL A 446 -6.22 -3.77 -17.65
CA VAL A 446 -7.16 -4.62 -16.93
C VAL A 446 -8.47 -4.72 -17.72
N ASP A 447 -8.91 -5.94 -17.97
CA ASP A 447 -10.17 -6.25 -18.63
C ASP A 447 -11.23 -6.74 -17.64
N LYS A 448 -10.86 -7.68 -16.76
CA LYS A 448 -11.72 -8.21 -15.71
C LYS A 448 -10.93 -8.55 -14.46
N VAL A 449 -11.57 -8.35 -13.33
CA VAL A 449 -11.04 -8.75 -12.01
C VAL A 449 -12.06 -9.64 -11.31
N PHE A 450 -11.57 -10.67 -10.65
CA PHE A 450 -12.35 -11.52 -9.75
C PHE A 450 -11.69 -11.52 -8.39
N MET A 451 -12.50 -11.34 -7.34
CA MET A 451 -12.12 -11.51 -5.95
C MET A 451 -13.06 -12.53 -5.29
N ASP A 452 -12.51 -13.50 -4.60
CA ASP A 452 -13.27 -14.60 -4.02
C ASP A 452 -14.21 -15.26 -5.06
N GLY A 453 -13.77 -15.35 -6.33
CA GLY A 453 -14.52 -15.89 -7.45
C GLY A 453 -15.70 -15.03 -7.92
N LYS A 454 -15.84 -13.82 -7.43
CA LYS A 454 -16.89 -12.86 -7.83
C LYS A 454 -16.32 -11.80 -8.75
N PRO A 455 -17.02 -11.41 -9.82
CA PRO A 455 -16.59 -10.32 -10.67
C PRO A 455 -16.59 -9.01 -9.87
N VAL A 456 -15.57 -8.21 -10.08
CA VAL A 456 -15.38 -6.90 -9.45
C VAL A 456 -15.64 -5.81 -10.48
N ASP A 457 -16.40 -4.79 -10.11
CA ASP A 457 -16.49 -3.58 -10.91
C ASP A 457 -15.18 -2.78 -10.80
N THR A 458 -14.49 -2.58 -11.91
CA THR A 458 -13.23 -1.85 -12.03
C THR A 458 -13.39 -0.41 -12.48
N SER A 459 -14.64 0.09 -12.56
CA SER A 459 -14.95 1.45 -12.99
C SER A 459 -14.63 2.46 -11.89
N PHE A 460 -14.26 3.68 -12.29
CA PHE A 460 -14.16 4.82 -11.39
C PHE A 460 -15.51 5.53 -11.25
N HIS A 461 -15.90 5.82 -10.02
CA HIS A 461 -17.15 6.49 -9.70
C HIS A 461 -16.87 7.87 -9.07
N PRO A 462 -17.24 8.98 -9.74
CA PRO A 462 -17.02 10.32 -9.18
C PRO A 462 -17.70 10.54 -7.82
N SER A 463 -18.76 9.78 -7.54
CA SER A 463 -19.47 9.77 -6.27
C SER A 463 -18.86 8.86 -5.21
N TYR A 464 -17.73 8.19 -5.50
CA TYR A 464 -17.10 7.30 -4.53
C TYR A 464 -16.81 8.03 -3.22
N ARG A 465 -17.27 7.45 -2.13
CA ARG A 465 -17.00 7.92 -0.78
C ARG A 465 -16.84 6.70 0.11
N ASN A 466 -15.79 6.69 0.87
CA ASN A 466 -15.63 5.70 1.92
C ASN A 466 -16.48 6.11 3.13
N PRO A 467 -17.35 5.22 3.66
CA PRO A 467 -18.23 5.57 4.79
C PRO A 467 -17.47 5.78 6.10
N ILE A 468 -16.20 5.34 6.18
CA ILE A 468 -15.35 5.48 7.37
C ILE A 468 -14.05 6.20 6.93
N PRO A 469 -14.11 7.52 6.66
CA PRO A 469 -12.89 8.25 6.33
C PRO A 469 -11.94 8.25 7.53
N ARG A 470 -10.63 8.24 7.25
CA ARG A 470 -9.64 8.40 8.30
C ARG A 470 -9.82 9.76 8.94
N THR A 471 -10.07 9.79 10.24
CA THR A 471 -10.11 11.05 11.01
C THR A 471 -8.69 11.63 10.96
N ILE A 472 -8.56 12.73 10.26
CA ILE A 472 -7.27 13.29 9.84
C ILE A 472 -6.67 14.04 11.04
N ALA A 473 -6.19 13.32 12.03
CA ALA A 473 -5.35 14.00 13.03
C ALA A 473 -3.94 14.31 12.51
N ASP A 474 -3.38 13.55 11.53
CA ASP A 474 -1.92 13.56 11.40
C ASP A 474 -1.30 13.75 10.01
N ARG A 475 -2.02 13.71 8.91
CA ARG A 475 -1.35 13.83 7.60
C ARG A 475 -1.84 14.95 6.68
N PHE A 476 -3.04 15.47 6.90
CA PHE A 476 -3.66 16.45 6.01
C PHE A 476 -4.32 17.60 6.73
N ILE A 477 -3.82 17.94 7.91
CA ILE A 477 -4.19 19.19 8.56
C ILE A 477 -3.79 20.29 7.57
N THR A 478 -4.78 21.05 7.13
CA THR A 478 -4.54 22.27 6.38
C THR A 478 -3.63 23.14 7.23
N ALA A 479 -2.40 23.35 6.77
CA ALA A 479 -1.43 24.17 7.47
C ALA A 479 -1.29 25.48 6.73
N LEU A 480 -1.38 26.57 7.47
CA LEU A 480 -1.10 27.92 6.99
C LEU A 480 0.34 28.28 7.32
N SER A 481 1.08 28.77 6.33
CA SER A 481 2.50 29.13 6.50
C SER A 481 2.81 30.57 6.13
N GLN A 482 2.00 31.18 5.28
CA GLN A 482 2.29 32.53 4.76
C GLN A 482 1.00 33.25 4.34
N VAL A 483 0.97 34.55 4.55
CA VAL A 483 -0.01 35.48 3.96
C VAL A 483 0.75 36.59 3.21
N SER A 484 0.33 36.89 1.99
CA SER A 484 1.00 37.88 1.14
C SER A 484 -0.02 38.71 0.34
N PRO A 485 -0.01 40.05 0.46
CA PRO A 485 0.82 40.82 1.40
C PRO A 485 0.47 40.52 2.86
N ALA A 486 1.43 40.68 3.76
CA ALA A 486 1.25 40.44 5.20
C ALA A 486 0.45 41.54 5.90
N SER A 487 0.22 42.67 5.22
CA SER A 487 -0.57 43.79 5.75
C SER A 487 -1.42 44.45 4.65
N LEU A 488 -2.57 44.98 5.10
CA LEU A 488 -3.47 45.85 4.29
C LEU A 488 -3.65 47.18 4.98
N VAL A 489 -4.33 48.11 4.32
CA VAL A 489 -4.69 49.44 4.86
C VAL A 489 -6.17 49.41 5.24
N GLU A 490 -6.50 50.04 6.37
CA GLU A 490 -7.86 50.13 6.89
C GLU A 490 -8.87 50.65 5.87
N GLY A 491 -10.03 49.98 5.83
CA GLY A 491 -11.14 50.36 4.95
C GLY A 491 -10.93 50.04 3.48
N THR A 492 -9.82 49.38 3.09
CA THR A 492 -9.58 48.95 1.71
C THR A 492 -9.83 47.47 1.54
N ALA A 493 -10.50 47.08 0.44
CA ALA A 493 -10.55 45.71 0.03
C ALA A 493 -9.19 45.27 -0.53
N GLY A 494 -8.78 44.03 -0.27
CA GLY A 494 -7.50 43.49 -0.71
C GLY A 494 -7.61 42.12 -1.36
N GLN A 495 -6.68 41.86 -2.28
CA GLN A 495 -6.38 40.51 -2.73
C GLN A 495 -5.14 40.03 -2.00
N ILE A 496 -5.22 38.85 -1.37
CA ILE A 496 -4.10 38.24 -0.68
C ILE A 496 -3.92 36.80 -1.13
N LYS A 497 -2.70 36.34 -1.13
CA LYS A 497 -2.33 34.95 -1.33
C LYS A 497 -2.07 34.30 0.02
N LEU A 498 -2.68 33.16 0.23
CA LEU A 498 -2.51 32.35 1.41
C LEU A 498 -1.67 31.13 1.05
N GLY A 499 -0.45 31.09 1.54
CA GLY A 499 0.45 29.95 1.37
C GLY A 499 0.27 28.94 2.49
N GLY A 500 0.44 27.67 2.15
CA GLY A 500 0.26 26.61 3.13
C GLY A 500 0.50 25.21 2.58
N ALA A 501 -0.23 24.26 3.14
CA ALA A 501 -0.22 22.88 2.68
C ALA A 501 -1.60 22.25 2.83
N ASN A 502 -1.87 21.26 1.97
CA ASN A 502 -3.09 20.45 1.96
C ASN A 502 -4.37 21.22 1.69
N PHE A 503 -4.30 22.31 0.94
CA PHE A 503 -5.50 22.99 0.46
C PHE A 503 -6.27 22.11 -0.53
N ARG A 504 -7.60 22.28 -0.56
CA ARG A 504 -8.53 21.57 -1.43
C ARG A 504 -9.52 22.55 -2.06
N PRO A 505 -10.08 22.25 -3.24
CA PRO A 505 -11.11 23.06 -3.86
C PRO A 505 -12.35 23.28 -3.00
N THR A 506 -12.62 22.37 -2.05
CA THR A 506 -13.76 22.42 -1.13
C THR A 506 -13.53 23.31 0.08
N HIS A 507 -12.28 23.70 0.36
CA HIS A 507 -11.93 24.47 1.54
C HIS A 507 -12.59 25.85 1.53
N GLN A 508 -12.96 26.30 2.70
CA GLN A 508 -13.47 27.65 2.94
C GLN A 508 -12.50 28.39 3.84
N VAL A 509 -12.25 29.65 3.49
CA VAL A 509 -11.40 30.52 4.29
C VAL A 509 -12.26 31.42 5.13
N LEU A 510 -11.90 31.52 6.41
CA LEU A 510 -12.54 32.41 7.35
C LEU A 510 -11.56 33.49 7.77
N VAL A 511 -12.04 34.75 7.76
CA VAL A 511 -11.38 35.90 8.39
C VAL A 511 -12.24 36.33 9.58
N ASP A 512 -11.68 36.27 10.78
CA ASP A 512 -12.40 36.49 12.05
C ASP A 512 -13.68 35.67 12.17
N GLY A 513 -13.62 34.41 11.72
CA GLY A 513 -14.75 33.48 11.72
C GLY A 513 -15.80 33.73 10.62
N LYS A 514 -15.61 34.72 9.76
CA LYS A 514 -16.52 35.00 8.63
C LYS A 514 -15.94 34.47 7.33
N LYS A 515 -16.74 33.75 6.57
CA LYS A 515 -16.35 33.21 5.26
C LYS A 515 -16.03 34.36 4.29
N VAL A 516 -14.89 34.25 3.62
CA VAL A 516 -14.48 35.15 2.52
C VAL A 516 -14.45 34.40 1.20
N GLU A 517 -14.51 35.17 0.09
CA GLU A 517 -14.35 34.61 -1.24
C GLU A 517 -12.92 34.13 -1.42
N SER A 518 -12.75 32.86 -1.82
CA SER A 518 -11.45 32.26 -2.05
C SER A 518 -11.44 31.42 -3.33
N LEU A 519 -10.33 31.50 -4.05
CA LEU A 519 -10.04 30.71 -5.25
C LEU A 519 -8.94 29.68 -4.91
N PHE A 520 -9.22 28.43 -5.18
CA PHE A 520 -8.22 27.37 -5.09
C PHE A 520 -7.26 27.47 -6.29
N VAL A 521 -5.98 27.67 -6.01
CA VAL A 521 -4.91 27.72 -7.01
C VAL A 521 -4.15 26.40 -7.05
N SER A 522 -3.77 25.89 -5.87
CA SER A 522 -3.08 24.61 -5.71
C SER A 522 -3.24 24.07 -4.28
N GLY A 523 -2.76 22.86 -4.02
CA GLY A 523 -2.69 22.34 -2.66
C GLY A 523 -1.79 23.13 -1.70
N ARG A 524 -1.11 24.16 -2.20
CA ARG A 524 -0.21 25.04 -1.44
C ARG A 524 -0.57 26.53 -1.49
N GLU A 525 -1.52 26.91 -2.32
CA GLU A 525 -1.89 28.32 -2.52
C GLU A 525 -3.41 28.47 -2.68
N LEU A 526 -3.98 29.43 -1.93
CA LEU A 526 -5.32 29.99 -2.14
C LEU A 526 -5.19 31.49 -2.43
N GLU A 527 -6.03 32.01 -3.31
CA GLU A 527 -6.21 33.45 -3.48
C GLU A 527 -7.50 33.88 -2.79
N LEU A 528 -7.45 34.99 -2.05
CA LEU A 528 -8.57 35.50 -1.27
C LEU A 528 -8.92 36.91 -1.71
N LYS A 529 -10.22 37.20 -1.74
CA LYS A 529 -10.73 38.57 -1.76
C LYS A 529 -11.18 38.94 -0.36
N VAL A 530 -10.39 39.75 0.31
CA VAL A 530 -10.65 40.21 1.66
C VAL A 530 -11.46 41.50 1.59
N PRO A 531 -12.63 41.56 2.25
CA PRO A 531 -13.42 42.79 2.31
C PRO A 531 -12.67 43.87 3.11
N PRO A 532 -13.12 45.15 3.05
CA PRO A 532 -12.57 46.18 3.92
C PRO A 532 -12.63 45.78 5.39
N LEU A 533 -11.48 45.83 6.06
CA LEU A 533 -11.34 45.51 7.47
C LEU A 533 -10.96 46.78 8.27
N SER A 534 -11.27 46.78 9.58
CA SER A 534 -10.79 47.81 10.50
C SER A 534 -9.28 47.64 10.78
N ALA A 535 -8.63 48.68 11.26
CA ALA A 535 -7.26 48.56 11.72
C ALA A 535 -7.15 47.54 12.87
N GLY A 536 -6.12 46.70 12.84
CA GLY A 536 -5.90 45.65 13.84
C GLY A 536 -5.30 44.38 13.27
N THR A 537 -5.35 43.33 14.06
CA THR A 537 -4.89 41.97 13.66
C THR A 537 -6.08 41.09 13.42
N HIS A 538 -6.19 40.52 12.23
CA HIS A 538 -7.28 39.66 11.80
C HIS A 538 -6.85 38.21 11.68
N LYS A 539 -7.62 37.32 12.30
CA LYS A 539 -7.36 35.88 12.32
C LYS A 539 -7.84 35.25 11.01
N ILE A 540 -6.98 34.55 10.30
CA ILE A 540 -7.33 33.76 9.13
C ILE A 540 -7.22 32.27 9.47
N THR A 541 -8.28 31.52 9.16
CA THR A 541 -8.30 30.06 9.26
C THR A 541 -8.92 29.45 8.00
N VAL A 542 -8.63 28.17 7.77
CA VAL A 542 -9.20 27.38 6.67
C VAL A 542 -9.94 26.19 7.26
N ILE A 543 -11.14 25.93 6.78
CA ILE A 543 -11.96 24.79 7.18
C ILE A 543 -12.32 23.93 5.96
N ASP A 544 -12.45 22.63 6.16
CA ASP A 544 -13.13 21.73 5.22
C ASP A 544 -14.60 21.56 5.68
N PRO A 545 -15.58 22.07 4.95
CA PRO A 545 -17.00 22.00 5.37
C PRO A 545 -17.51 20.56 5.54
N GLY A 546 -16.85 19.58 4.92
CA GLY A 546 -17.17 18.17 5.09
C GLY A 546 -16.62 17.54 6.38
N ILE A 547 -15.77 18.27 7.11
CA ILE A 547 -15.08 17.77 8.32
C ILE A 547 -15.20 18.83 9.43
N PRO A 548 -16.14 18.72 10.34
CA PRO A 548 -16.43 19.76 11.36
C PRO A 548 -15.25 20.15 12.27
N THR A 549 -14.24 19.29 12.39
CA THR A 549 -13.05 19.51 13.23
C THR A 549 -11.81 19.92 12.43
N SER A 550 -11.97 20.34 11.18
CA SER A 550 -10.85 20.56 10.23
C SER A 550 -10.24 21.96 10.28
N GLU A 551 -10.63 22.81 11.23
CA GLU A 551 -10.11 24.18 11.27
C GLU A 551 -8.58 24.16 11.43
N SER A 552 -7.89 24.86 10.51
CA SER A 552 -6.43 25.00 10.55
C SER A 552 -5.98 25.81 11.78
N ALA A 553 -4.71 25.64 12.17
CA ALA A 553 -4.06 26.65 13.01
C ALA A 553 -4.15 28.02 12.33
N PRO A 554 -4.36 29.11 13.08
CA PRO A 554 -4.53 30.43 12.49
C PRO A 554 -3.22 31.03 11.96
N ILE A 555 -3.34 31.85 10.91
CA ILE A 555 -2.34 32.86 10.54
C ILE A 555 -2.97 34.24 10.70
N TYR A 556 -2.17 35.27 10.82
CA TYR A 556 -2.66 36.61 11.12
C TYR A 556 -2.31 37.60 10.00
N LEU A 557 -3.31 38.39 9.62
CA LEU A 557 -3.19 39.52 8.70
C LEU A 557 -3.22 40.82 9.51
N VAL A 558 -2.27 41.69 9.28
CA VAL A 558 -2.23 42.99 9.95
C VAL A 558 -2.91 44.04 9.06
N VAL A 559 -3.81 44.82 9.62
CA VAL A 559 -4.42 45.98 8.95
C VAL A 559 -3.95 47.25 9.66
N SER A 560 -3.16 48.05 8.95
CA SER A 560 -2.64 49.30 9.48
C SER A 560 -3.65 50.44 9.35
N PHE A 561 -3.56 51.43 10.25
CA PHE A 561 -4.37 52.62 10.15
C PHE A 561 -4.15 53.35 8.80
N LYS A 562 -5.20 53.99 8.31
CA LYS A 562 -5.18 54.78 7.09
C LYS A 562 -4.39 56.08 7.26
#